data_f4a3096a7bd184d5271abf9eafbe1c4a
#
_entry.id   f4a3096a7bd184d5271abf9eafbe1c4a
#
_cell.length_a   1.000
_cell.length_b   1.000
_cell.length_c   1.000
_cell.angle_alpha   90.00
_cell.angle_beta   90.00
_cell.angle_gamma   90.00
#
_symmetry.space_group_name_H-M   'P 1'
#
loop_
_entity.id
_entity.type
_entity.pdbx_description
1 polymer ?
#
loop_
_entity_poly.entity_id
_entity_poly.type
_entity_poly.pdbx_seq_one_letter_code
_entity_poly.pdbx_strand_id
1 'polypeptide(L)'
;MRIDRPITIAIFIIIIIVLVSFLVMPEYNKFQLLQTQLGEKRAEYVGQHDYYAAVDKIYYDLNDRKDDIKKIDDALSADPTLGKTVYYLQEMAQKNGLIVKNLFLSKSSRTENAANASQVKNIIFSVDLLGDYPSLEGFIISLENSSRIFEVTSIAFGTATAPPYSFSLQIKTYSY
;
A
#
# COMPACT_ATOMS: atom_id res chain seq x y z
N MET A 1 33.19 -86.30 -9.08
CA MET A 1 32.73 -85.19 -9.94
C MET A 1 33.93 -84.30 -10.24
N ARG A 2 34.46 -84.34 -11.48
CA ARG A 2 35.48 -83.38 -11.94
C ARG A 2 34.75 -82.14 -12.39
N ILE A 3 34.75 -81.16 -11.51
CA ILE A 3 34.23 -79.84 -11.85
C ILE A 3 35.28 -79.25 -12.79
N ASP A 4 34.93 -79.03 -14.09
CA ASP A 4 35.81 -78.43 -15.05
C ASP A 4 36.18 -77.02 -14.65
N ARG A 5 37.50 -76.76 -14.54
CA ARG A 5 38.06 -75.48 -14.11
C ARG A 5 37.38 -74.25 -14.74
N PRO A 6 36.98 -74.27 -16.03
CA PRO A 6 36.29 -73.10 -16.64
C PRO A 6 34.90 -72.82 -16.04
N ILE A 7 34.17 -73.83 -15.60
CA ILE A 7 32.83 -73.68 -14.98
C ILE A 7 32.95 -73.02 -13.62
N THR A 8 33.96 -73.38 -12.85
CA THR A 8 34.20 -72.79 -11.51
C THR A 8 34.52 -71.33 -11.62
N ILE A 9 35.32 -70.92 -12.62
CA ILE A 9 35.67 -69.53 -12.88
C ILE A 9 34.43 -68.74 -13.31
N ALA A 10 33.61 -69.29 -14.19
CA ALA A 10 32.38 -68.64 -14.64
C ALA A 10 31.38 -68.37 -13.46
N ILE A 11 31.23 -69.34 -12.56
CA ILE A 11 30.38 -69.19 -11.37
C ILE A 11 30.95 -68.09 -10.41
N PHE A 12 32.27 -68.01 -10.24
CA PHE A 12 32.89 -66.99 -9.43
C PHE A 12 32.65 -65.57 -10.01
N ILE A 13 32.74 -65.40 -11.33
CA ILE A 13 32.51 -64.15 -12.00
C ILE A 13 31.07 -63.71 -11.83
N ILE A 14 30.10 -64.63 -11.95
CA ILE A 14 28.69 -64.33 -11.76
C ILE A 14 28.40 -63.86 -10.32
N ILE A 15 28.99 -64.55 -9.33
CA ILE A 15 28.85 -64.19 -7.91
C ILE A 15 29.40 -62.78 -7.67
N ILE A 16 30.56 -62.44 -8.22
CA ILE A 16 31.15 -61.11 -8.07
C ILE A 16 30.26 -60.05 -8.68
N ILE A 17 29.70 -60.28 -9.87
CA ILE A 17 28.78 -59.33 -10.53
C ILE A 17 27.53 -59.12 -9.72
N VAL A 18 26.93 -60.17 -9.18
CA VAL A 18 25.75 -60.09 -8.30
C VAL A 18 26.05 -59.31 -7.03
N LEU A 19 27.20 -59.59 -6.40
CA LEU A 19 27.62 -58.93 -5.16
C LEU A 19 27.88 -57.43 -5.39
N VAL A 20 28.58 -57.09 -6.45
CA VAL A 20 28.81 -55.67 -6.86
C VAL A 20 27.48 -54.97 -7.13
N SER A 21 26.59 -55.59 -7.90
CA SER A 21 25.29 -55.03 -8.23
C SER A 21 24.43 -54.78 -6.99
N PHE A 22 24.47 -55.75 -6.05
CA PHE A 22 23.65 -55.68 -4.82
C PHE A 22 24.21 -54.69 -3.79
N LEU A 23 25.52 -54.47 -3.73
CA LEU A 23 26.12 -53.49 -2.83
C LEU A 23 26.17 -52.06 -3.41
N VAL A 24 26.50 -51.93 -4.66
CA VAL A 24 26.74 -50.61 -5.28
C VAL A 24 25.46 -49.90 -5.62
N MET A 25 24.43 -50.61 -6.10
CA MET A 25 23.15 -49.99 -6.47
C MET A 25 22.44 -49.26 -5.32
N PRO A 26 22.29 -49.84 -4.11
CA PRO A 26 21.64 -49.12 -3.03
C PRO A 26 22.43 -47.92 -2.53
N GLU A 27 23.76 -47.97 -2.55
CA GLU A 27 24.59 -46.83 -2.13
C GLU A 27 24.54 -45.70 -3.17
N TYR A 28 24.45 -45.99 -4.45
CA TYR A 28 24.29 -45.03 -5.50
C TYR A 28 22.93 -44.30 -5.42
N ASN A 29 21.87 -45.03 -5.12
CA ASN A 29 20.54 -44.43 -4.92
C ASN A 29 20.51 -43.52 -3.69
N LYS A 30 21.15 -43.89 -2.60
CA LYS A 30 21.30 -43.03 -1.41
C LYS A 30 22.09 -41.76 -1.72
N PHE A 31 23.15 -41.89 -2.51
CA PHE A 31 23.94 -40.72 -2.93
C PHE A 31 23.11 -39.74 -3.79
N GLN A 32 22.35 -40.23 -4.75
CA GLN A 32 21.43 -39.40 -5.53
C GLN A 32 20.37 -38.71 -4.65
N LEU A 33 19.77 -39.47 -3.72
CA LEU A 33 18.78 -38.92 -2.78
C LEU A 33 19.38 -37.77 -1.95
N LEU A 34 20.57 -38.00 -1.39
CA LEU A 34 21.27 -37.00 -0.58
C LEU A 34 21.64 -35.77 -1.42
N GLN A 35 22.05 -35.96 -2.65
CA GLN A 35 22.37 -34.86 -3.57
C GLN A 35 21.13 -34.02 -3.90
N THR A 36 19.98 -34.67 -4.12
CA THR A 36 18.70 -34.00 -4.34
C THR A 36 18.27 -33.22 -3.09
N GLN A 37 18.30 -33.83 -1.93
CA GLN A 37 17.97 -33.17 -0.66
C GLN A 37 18.90 -31.96 -0.39
N LEU A 38 20.18 -32.08 -0.70
CA LEU A 38 21.14 -31.00 -0.53
C LEU A 38 20.86 -29.86 -1.53
N GLY A 39 20.42 -30.20 -2.76
CA GLY A 39 19.96 -29.26 -3.75
C GLY A 39 18.69 -28.51 -3.28
N GLU A 40 17.70 -29.22 -2.77
CA GLU A 40 16.48 -28.64 -2.23
C GLU A 40 16.77 -27.72 -1.02
N LYS A 41 17.61 -28.17 -0.08
CA LYS A 41 17.98 -27.33 1.08
C LYS A 41 18.79 -26.09 0.70
N ARG A 42 19.64 -26.18 -0.33
CA ARG A 42 20.34 -25.01 -0.86
C ARG A 42 19.37 -24.03 -1.55
N ALA A 43 18.43 -24.53 -2.34
CA ALA A 43 17.43 -23.70 -3.00
C ALA A 43 16.52 -23.01 -1.97
N GLU A 44 16.09 -23.72 -0.91
CA GLU A 44 15.34 -23.17 0.20
C GLU A 44 16.13 -22.06 0.91
N TYR A 45 17.39 -22.29 1.22
CA TYR A 45 18.25 -21.32 1.92
C TYR A 45 18.49 -20.06 1.06
N VAL A 46 18.78 -20.23 -0.22
CA VAL A 46 18.94 -19.09 -1.15
C VAL A 46 17.63 -18.31 -1.28
N GLY A 47 16.49 -19.00 -1.43
CA GLY A 47 15.19 -18.36 -1.49
C GLY A 47 14.85 -17.56 -0.22
N GLN A 48 15.17 -18.10 0.96
CA GLN A 48 15.00 -17.37 2.22
C GLN A 48 15.93 -16.15 2.31
N HIS A 49 17.20 -16.31 1.93
CA HIS A 49 18.16 -15.21 1.92
C HIS A 49 17.72 -14.07 1.00
N ASP A 50 17.28 -14.40 -0.23
CA ASP A 50 16.82 -13.43 -1.21
C ASP A 50 15.54 -12.73 -0.74
N TYR A 51 14.64 -13.47 -0.07
CA TYR A 51 13.45 -12.92 0.55
C TYR A 51 13.81 -11.88 1.63
N TYR A 52 14.71 -12.22 2.56
CA TYR A 52 15.13 -11.28 3.61
C TYR A 52 15.85 -10.06 3.03
N ALA A 53 16.70 -10.25 2.03
CA ALA A 53 17.37 -9.15 1.35
C ALA A 53 16.36 -8.21 0.64
N ALA A 54 15.29 -8.75 0.05
CA ALA A 54 14.22 -7.97 -0.54
C ALA A 54 13.42 -7.21 0.53
N VAL A 55 13.12 -7.84 1.66
CA VAL A 55 12.42 -7.19 2.80
C VAL A 55 13.26 -6.05 3.37
N ASP A 56 14.55 -6.27 3.59
CA ASP A 56 15.47 -5.24 4.07
C ASP A 56 15.52 -4.05 3.10
N LYS A 57 15.62 -4.31 1.80
CA LYS A 57 15.59 -3.26 0.79
C LYS A 57 14.31 -2.44 0.86
N ILE A 58 13.15 -3.09 0.93
CA ILE A 58 11.85 -2.42 1.06
C ILE A 58 11.81 -1.57 2.36
N TYR A 59 12.34 -2.11 3.46
CA TYR A 59 12.40 -1.39 4.73
C TYR A 59 13.23 -0.10 4.63
N TYR A 60 14.41 -0.16 3.99
CA TYR A 60 15.25 1.02 3.74
C TYR A 60 14.56 2.01 2.80
N ASP A 61 13.98 1.55 1.70
CA ASP A 61 13.25 2.39 0.75
C ASP A 61 12.06 3.11 1.41
N LEU A 62 11.32 2.42 2.29
CA LEU A 62 10.22 3.02 3.07
C LEU A 62 10.74 4.04 4.09
N ASN A 63 11.85 3.75 4.75
CA ASN A 63 12.43 4.67 5.73
C ASN A 63 12.97 5.94 5.07
N ASP A 64 13.61 5.83 3.92
CA ASP A 64 14.10 6.97 3.13
C ASP A 64 12.95 7.86 2.61
N ARG A 65 11.76 7.25 2.36
CA ARG A 65 10.56 7.96 1.89
C ARG A 65 9.58 8.30 3.01
N LYS A 66 10.00 8.19 4.27
CA LYS A 66 9.11 8.40 5.41
C LYS A 66 8.45 9.78 5.43
N ASP A 67 9.19 10.81 5.01
CA ASP A 67 8.67 12.18 4.93
C ASP A 67 7.63 12.33 3.81
N ASP A 68 7.82 11.63 2.69
CA ASP A 68 6.85 11.64 1.59
C ASP A 68 5.59 10.84 1.94
N ILE A 69 5.75 9.71 2.62
CA ILE A 69 4.63 8.94 3.17
C ILE A 69 3.83 9.79 4.15
N LYS A 70 4.52 10.52 5.05
CA LYS A 70 3.86 11.41 5.99
C LYS A 70 3.08 12.53 5.30
N LYS A 71 3.64 13.13 4.24
CA LYS A 71 2.91 14.14 3.43
C LYS A 71 1.65 13.54 2.79
N ILE A 72 1.72 12.29 2.31
CA ILE A 72 0.56 11.59 1.75
C ILE A 72 -0.48 11.33 2.83
N ASP A 73 -0.07 10.87 4.01
CA ASP A 73 -0.98 10.63 5.14
C ASP A 73 -1.62 11.94 5.64
N ASP A 74 -0.88 13.05 5.65
CA ASP A 74 -1.40 14.37 6.00
C ASP A 74 -2.39 14.89 4.93
N ALA A 75 -2.13 14.59 3.64
CA ALA A 75 -2.99 14.99 2.53
C ALA A 75 -4.26 14.13 2.39
N LEU A 76 -4.13 12.82 2.66
CA LEU A 76 -5.18 11.82 2.59
C LEU A 76 -5.35 11.19 3.98
N SER A 77 -6.14 11.81 4.84
CA SER A 77 -6.37 11.26 6.19
C SER A 77 -7.05 9.89 6.13
N ALA A 78 -6.44 8.87 6.73
CA ALA A 78 -6.97 7.51 6.80
C ALA A 78 -8.30 7.42 7.57
N ASP A 79 -8.50 8.32 8.52
CA ASP A 79 -9.76 8.46 9.25
C ASP A 79 -10.37 9.82 8.92
N PRO A 80 -11.57 9.87 8.32
CA PRO A 80 -12.28 11.13 8.11
C PRO A 80 -12.71 11.69 9.47
N THR A 81 -11.74 12.23 10.22
CA THR A 81 -12.04 13.00 11.42
C THR A 81 -12.77 14.26 10.99
N LEU A 82 -14.07 14.07 10.66
CA LEU A 82 -14.98 15.13 10.23
C LEU A 82 -14.84 16.35 11.13
N GLY A 83 -14.72 16.13 12.45
CA GLY A 83 -14.52 17.18 13.42
C GLY A 83 -13.24 18.02 13.21
N LYS A 84 -12.13 17.39 12.89
CA LYS A 84 -10.87 18.11 12.61
C LYS A 84 -10.95 18.91 11.31
N THR A 85 -11.59 18.36 10.29
CA THR A 85 -11.78 19.06 9.01
C THR A 85 -12.72 20.25 9.17
N VAL A 86 -13.82 20.07 9.90
CA VAL A 86 -14.77 21.16 10.24
C VAL A 86 -14.05 22.26 11.02
N TYR A 87 -13.30 21.90 12.05
CA TYR A 87 -12.54 22.85 12.86
C TYR A 87 -11.52 23.62 12.01
N TYR A 88 -10.79 22.91 11.16
CA TYR A 88 -9.82 23.52 10.24
C TYR A 88 -10.47 24.53 9.30
N LEU A 89 -11.60 24.19 8.66
CA LEU A 89 -12.34 25.09 7.77
C LEU A 89 -12.85 26.32 8.52
N GLN A 90 -13.35 26.14 9.76
CA GLN A 90 -13.78 27.26 10.60
C GLN A 90 -12.61 28.18 10.98
N GLU A 91 -11.49 27.62 11.39
CA GLU A 91 -10.30 28.38 11.76
C GLU A 91 -9.76 29.19 10.57
N MET A 92 -9.68 28.55 9.37
CA MET A 92 -9.24 29.25 8.16
C MET A 92 -10.18 30.37 7.72
N ALA A 93 -11.50 30.16 7.83
CA ALA A 93 -12.48 31.21 7.55
C ALA A 93 -12.31 32.39 8.50
N GLN A 94 -12.18 32.14 9.81
CA GLN A 94 -11.98 33.17 10.82
C GLN A 94 -10.67 33.95 10.64
N LYS A 95 -9.56 33.26 10.34
CA LYS A 95 -8.27 33.90 10.07
C LYS A 95 -8.31 34.87 8.89
N ASN A 96 -9.18 34.60 7.90
CA ASN A 96 -9.36 35.45 6.73
C ASN A 96 -10.50 36.49 6.92
N GLY A 97 -11.06 36.61 8.13
CA GLY A 97 -12.10 37.60 8.41
C GLY A 97 -13.50 37.21 7.96
N LEU A 98 -13.75 35.94 7.65
CA LEU A 98 -15.06 35.42 7.31
C LEU A 98 -15.79 34.89 8.54
N ILE A 99 -17.10 35.06 8.58
CA ILE A 99 -17.98 34.50 9.58
C ILE A 99 -18.65 33.27 9.00
N VAL A 100 -18.46 32.12 9.64
CA VAL A 100 -19.12 30.87 9.24
C VAL A 100 -20.55 30.87 9.82
N LYS A 101 -21.56 30.92 8.95
CA LYS A 101 -22.96 30.79 9.32
C LYS A 101 -23.37 29.36 9.56
N ASN A 102 -23.12 28.53 8.56
CA ASN A 102 -23.43 27.13 8.60
C ASN A 102 -22.25 26.32 7.99
N LEU A 103 -22.00 25.16 8.54
CA LEU A 103 -21.08 24.20 7.99
C LEU A 103 -21.66 22.80 8.25
N PHE A 104 -22.00 22.11 7.19
CA PHE A 104 -22.59 20.78 7.27
C PHE A 104 -22.07 19.85 6.19
N LEU A 105 -22.14 18.55 6.49
CA LEU A 105 -21.82 17.51 5.56
C LEU A 105 -22.96 17.38 4.53
N SER A 106 -22.68 17.72 3.28
CA SER A 106 -23.68 17.65 2.22
C SER A 106 -23.82 16.26 1.64
N LYS A 107 -22.68 15.59 1.38
CA LYS A 107 -22.66 14.25 0.81
C LYS A 107 -21.38 13.50 1.21
N SER A 108 -21.53 12.23 1.51
CA SER A 108 -20.43 11.28 1.63
C SER A 108 -20.70 10.14 0.68
N SER A 109 -19.84 9.92 -0.30
CA SER A 109 -19.95 8.80 -1.23
C SER A 109 -18.65 8.03 -1.29
N ARG A 110 -18.78 6.70 -1.32
CA ARG A 110 -17.67 5.79 -1.59
C ARG A 110 -17.62 5.57 -3.10
N THR A 111 -16.49 5.83 -3.73
CA THR A 111 -16.32 5.49 -5.14
C THR A 111 -16.07 3.98 -5.23
N GLU A 112 -17.11 3.22 -5.51
CA GLU A 112 -16.99 1.80 -5.83
C GLU A 112 -16.57 1.67 -7.29
N ASN A 113 -15.28 1.75 -7.57
CA ASN A 113 -14.74 1.34 -8.87
C ASN A 113 -13.93 0.05 -8.72
N ALA A 114 -14.52 -0.99 -9.29
CA ALA A 114 -13.97 -2.23 -9.81
C ALA A 114 -12.61 -2.73 -9.25
N ALA A 115 -12.66 -3.92 -8.69
CA ALA A 115 -11.66 -4.99 -8.61
C ALA A 115 -10.28 -4.76 -7.96
N ASN A 116 -9.74 -3.52 -7.86
CA ASN A 116 -8.44 -3.24 -7.23
C ASN A 116 -8.37 -1.84 -6.58
N ALA A 117 -9.45 -1.25 -6.18
CA ALA A 117 -9.50 0.14 -5.77
C ALA A 117 -9.17 0.32 -4.28
N SER A 118 -8.14 1.08 -4.02
CA SER A 118 -8.06 1.93 -2.83
C SER A 118 -9.42 2.61 -2.65
N GLN A 119 -10.10 2.32 -1.54
CA GLN A 119 -11.46 2.84 -1.29
C GLN A 119 -11.40 4.31 -0.91
N VAL A 120 -11.18 5.18 -1.89
CA VAL A 120 -11.20 6.62 -1.67
C VAL A 120 -12.64 7.07 -1.44
N LYS A 121 -12.90 7.62 -0.28
CA LYS A 121 -14.18 8.24 0.10
C LYS A 121 -14.15 9.71 -0.28
N ASN A 122 -15.18 10.18 -0.94
CA ASN A 122 -15.39 11.60 -1.23
C ASN A 122 -16.34 12.20 -0.19
N ILE A 123 -15.92 13.26 0.44
CA ILE A 123 -16.69 13.97 1.46
C ILE A 123 -16.91 15.39 0.96
N ILE A 124 -18.17 15.84 0.87
CA ILE A 124 -18.54 17.17 0.42
C ILE A 124 -19.12 17.94 1.59
N PHE A 125 -18.48 19.04 1.93
CA PHE A 125 -18.96 20.01 2.90
C PHE A 125 -19.63 21.18 2.19
N SER A 126 -20.78 21.60 2.71
CA SER A 126 -21.41 22.88 2.35
C SER A 126 -21.10 23.87 3.45
N VAL A 127 -20.54 25.01 3.05
CA VAL A 127 -20.09 26.07 3.96
C VAL A 127 -20.74 27.37 3.54
N ASP A 128 -21.52 27.95 4.43
CA ASP A 128 -22.11 29.28 4.24
C ASP A 128 -21.29 30.29 5.04
N LEU A 129 -20.76 31.28 4.32
CA LEU A 129 -19.85 32.29 4.84
C LEU A 129 -20.46 33.70 4.67
N LEU A 130 -20.09 34.60 5.57
CA LEU A 130 -20.36 36.02 5.48
C LEU A 130 -19.06 36.79 5.56
N GLY A 131 -18.90 37.81 4.73
CA GLY A 131 -17.76 38.71 4.74
C GLY A 131 -17.59 39.49 3.48
N ASP A 132 -16.39 40.02 3.24
CA ASP A 132 -16.03 40.76 2.08
C ASP A 132 -15.37 39.87 1.00
N TYR A 133 -15.36 40.32 -0.25
CA TYR A 133 -14.76 39.57 -1.34
C TYR A 133 -13.26 39.30 -1.14
N PRO A 134 -12.41 40.26 -0.69
CA PRO A 134 -11.00 39.99 -0.40
C PRO A 134 -10.80 38.91 0.69
N SER A 135 -11.71 38.87 1.67
CA SER A 135 -11.69 37.81 2.72
C SER A 135 -11.97 36.43 2.15
N LEU A 136 -12.91 36.35 1.20
CA LEU A 136 -13.21 35.10 0.48
C LEU A 136 -12.00 34.65 -0.37
N GLU A 137 -11.38 35.57 -1.10
CA GLU A 137 -10.17 35.28 -1.89
C GLU A 137 -9.04 34.76 -1.00
N GLY A 138 -8.76 35.42 0.13
CA GLY A 138 -7.78 34.96 1.11
C GLY A 138 -8.07 33.57 1.67
N PHE A 139 -9.35 33.26 1.92
CA PHE A 139 -9.78 31.94 2.35
C PHE A 139 -9.52 30.86 1.30
N ILE A 140 -9.83 31.11 0.03
CA ILE A 140 -9.57 30.16 -1.07
C ILE A 140 -8.07 29.91 -1.21
N ILE A 141 -7.24 30.97 -1.21
CA ILE A 141 -5.77 30.86 -1.25
C ILE A 141 -5.26 30.03 -0.04
N SER A 142 -5.85 30.22 1.14
CA SER A 142 -5.48 29.46 2.34
C SER A 142 -5.83 27.99 2.21
N LEU A 143 -6.93 27.65 1.52
CA LEU A 143 -7.30 26.26 1.23
C LEU A 143 -6.36 25.61 0.21
N GLU A 144 -5.98 26.36 -0.85
CA GLU A 144 -5.04 25.87 -1.86
C GLU A 144 -3.64 25.60 -1.29
N ASN A 145 -3.21 26.40 -0.33
CA ASN A 145 -1.92 26.23 0.36
C ASN A 145 -1.98 25.26 1.53
N SER A 146 -3.10 24.56 1.75
CA SER A 146 -3.23 23.60 2.83
C SER A 146 -2.47 22.29 2.52
N SER A 147 -2.05 21.58 3.56
CA SER A 147 -1.45 20.25 3.43
C SER A 147 -2.48 19.17 3.02
N ARG A 148 -3.77 19.48 3.08
CA ARG A 148 -4.87 18.58 2.70
C ARG A 148 -5.39 18.91 1.32
N ILE A 149 -5.88 17.89 0.62
CA ILE A 149 -6.50 18.05 -0.70
C ILE A 149 -7.93 18.56 -0.52
N PHE A 150 -8.15 19.82 -0.81
CA PHE A 150 -9.47 20.45 -0.91
C PHE A 150 -9.76 20.84 -2.35
N GLU A 151 -10.96 20.54 -2.81
CA GLU A 151 -11.47 20.90 -4.13
C GLU A 151 -12.72 21.74 -3.93
N VAL A 152 -12.69 23.00 -4.34
CA VAL A 152 -13.88 23.86 -4.34
C VAL A 152 -14.69 23.55 -5.59
N THR A 153 -15.82 22.88 -5.44
CA THR A 153 -16.65 22.41 -6.55
C THR A 153 -17.68 23.43 -6.99
N SER A 154 -18.11 24.30 -6.08
CA SER A 154 -19.12 25.31 -6.37
C SER A 154 -18.96 26.51 -5.45
N ILE A 155 -19.20 27.70 -5.99
CA ILE A 155 -19.28 28.96 -5.26
C ILE A 155 -20.54 29.64 -5.73
N ALA A 156 -21.46 29.96 -4.81
CA ALA A 156 -22.64 30.73 -5.04
C ALA A 156 -22.56 32.01 -4.24
N PHE A 157 -22.91 33.13 -4.87
CA PHE A 157 -22.94 34.48 -4.30
C PHE A 157 -24.36 34.83 -3.94
N GLY A 158 -24.57 35.40 -2.76
CA GLY A 158 -25.86 35.93 -2.35
C GLY A 158 -26.21 37.23 -3.08
N THR A 159 -27.47 37.58 -3.04
CA THR A 159 -28.04 38.75 -3.73
C THR A 159 -27.83 40.06 -3.02
N ALA A 160 -27.09 40.12 -1.91
CA ALA A 160 -26.81 41.35 -1.19
C ALA A 160 -26.05 42.36 -2.02
N THR A 161 -26.50 43.60 -2.05
CA THR A 161 -25.87 44.71 -2.83
C THR A 161 -24.81 45.46 -2.02
N ALA A 162 -24.72 45.21 -0.71
CA ALA A 162 -23.73 45.82 0.17
C ALA A 162 -23.15 44.79 1.16
N PRO A 163 -21.91 44.96 1.64
CA PRO A 163 -21.28 44.08 2.59
C PRO A 163 -22.03 44.09 3.97
N PRO A 164 -22.01 42.97 4.73
CA PRO A 164 -21.31 41.73 4.41
C PRO A 164 -22.07 40.87 3.37
N TYR A 165 -21.30 40.35 2.38
CA TYR A 165 -21.86 39.46 1.35
C TYR A 165 -21.97 38.02 1.90
N SER A 166 -22.96 37.30 1.39
CA SER A 166 -23.08 35.84 1.72
C SER A 166 -22.53 35.02 0.56
N PHE A 167 -21.76 33.99 0.94
CA PHE A 167 -21.15 33.06 0.03
C PHE A 167 -21.51 31.65 0.46
N SER A 168 -21.95 30.81 -0.48
CA SER A 168 -22.17 29.38 -0.25
C SER A 168 -21.18 28.58 -1.07
N LEU A 169 -20.31 27.84 -0.42
CA LEU A 169 -19.27 27.03 -1.05
C LEU A 169 -19.55 25.54 -0.85
N GLN A 170 -19.23 24.76 -1.87
CA GLN A 170 -19.11 23.31 -1.75
C GLN A 170 -17.64 22.91 -1.85
N ILE A 171 -17.13 22.34 -0.77
CA ILE A 171 -15.73 21.92 -0.62
C ILE A 171 -15.70 20.41 -0.51
N LYS A 172 -15.01 19.79 -1.46
CA LYS A 172 -14.81 18.34 -1.51
C LYS A 172 -13.44 17.99 -0.97
N THR A 173 -13.35 16.97 -0.15
CA THR A 173 -12.11 16.40 0.36
C THR A 173 -12.11 14.89 0.19
N TYR A 174 -10.94 14.31 0.26
CA TYR A 174 -10.70 12.90 0.01
C TYR A 174 -10.17 12.22 1.27
N SER A 175 -10.56 10.95 1.45
CA SER A 175 -10.11 10.09 2.55
C SER A 175 -10.02 8.66 2.05
N TYR A 176 -9.14 7.85 2.56
CA TYR A 176 -9.02 6.41 2.26
C TYR A 176 -9.38 5.52 3.44
#